data_2577965cc4ae599bfe5325dde547188a
#
_entry.id   2577965cc4ae599bfe5325dde547188a
#
_cell.length_a   1.000
_cell.length_b   1.000
_cell.length_c   1.000
_cell.angle_alpha   90.00
_cell.angle_beta   90.00
_cell.angle_gamma   90.00
#
_symmetry.space_group_name_H-M   'P 1'
#
loop_
_entity.id
_entity.type
_entity.pdbx_description
1 polymer ?
#
loop_
_entity_poly.entity_id
_entity_poly.type
_entity_poly.pdbx_seq_one_letter_code
_entity_poly.pdbx_strand_id
1 'polypeptide(L)'
;MEFRIIFFTIRERIAMSFHVRENYLFVEEDFIGHSGGELHWKIECDAIFPNEWKCIARMIMEHETRPFCAAIGIPRGGVELGRHLNEYATGNHDEDPYLICDDVLTTGGSFEEFADEYFRNRKPNYFGWVVFARNKPQDWINALFQMPYK
;
A
#
# COMPACT_ATOMS: atom_id res chain seq x y z
N MET A 1 -8.68 51.43 -16.63
CA MET A 1 -8.77 50.16 -15.84
C MET A 1 -7.58 49.31 -16.24
N GLU A 2 -6.50 49.40 -15.48
CA GLU A 2 -5.29 48.62 -15.74
C GLU A 2 -5.46 47.18 -15.18
N PHE A 3 -5.50 46.21 -16.07
CA PHE A 3 -5.40 44.80 -15.67
C PHE A 3 -3.93 44.51 -15.34
N ARG A 4 -3.57 44.56 -14.08
CA ARG A 4 -2.31 43.99 -13.61
C ARG A 4 -2.41 42.46 -13.67
N ILE A 5 -1.90 41.86 -14.74
CA ILE A 5 -1.65 40.42 -14.80
C ILE A 5 -0.48 40.17 -13.88
N ILE A 6 -0.75 39.60 -12.73
CA ILE A 6 0.30 39.11 -11.79
C ILE A 6 0.86 37.85 -12.41
N PHE A 7 2.00 37.97 -13.09
CA PHE A 7 2.81 36.83 -13.49
C PHE A 7 3.49 36.25 -12.24
N PHE A 8 2.86 35.26 -11.61
CA PHE A 8 3.62 34.41 -10.71
C PHE A 8 4.62 33.60 -11.55
N THR A 9 5.90 33.73 -11.25
CA THR A 9 6.93 32.95 -11.91
C THR A 9 6.65 31.46 -11.64
N ILE A 10 6.99 30.60 -12.61
CA ILE A 10 6.86 29.15 -12.50
C ILE A 10 7.53 28.62 -11.20
N ARG A 11 8.61 29.26 -10.76
CA ARG A 11 9.27 28.96 -9.47
C ARG A 11 8.38 29.19 -8.24
N GLU A 12 7.59 30.26 -8.21
CA GLU A 12 6.70 30.57 -7.08
C GLU A 12 5.48 29.64 -7.05
N ARG A 13 4.95 29.24 -8.20
CA ARG A 13 3.90 28.21 -8.27
C ARG A 13 4.41 26.84 -7.85
N ILE A 14 5.64 26.48 -8.16
CA ILE A 14 6.29 25.23 -7.73
C ILE A 14 6.52 25.25 -6.22
N ALA A 15 6.97 26.37 -5.63
CA ALA A 15 7.19 26.49 -4.20
C ALA A 15 5.90 26.40 -3.36
N MET A 16 4.73 26.72 -3.92
CA MET A 16 3.45 26.61 -3.20
C MET A 16 2.81 25.22 -3.26
N SER A 17 3.33 24.29 -4.07
CA SER A 17 2.72 22.96 -4.27
C SER A 17 3.58 21.77 -3.85
N PHE A 18 4.85 21.98 -3.51
CA PHE A 18 5.72 20.90 -3.05
C PHE A 18 5.86 20.92 -1.53
N HIS A 19 5.19 19.99 -0.88
CA HIS A 19 5.62 19.56 0.44
C HIS A 19 6.96 18.86 0.22
N VAL A 20 8.04 19.46 0.70
CA VAL A 20 9.35 18.79 0.71
C VAL A 20 9.20 17.56 1.61
N ARG A 21 9.44 16.38 1.05
CA ARG A 21 9.46 15.16 1.84
C ARG A 21 10.66 15.23 2.78
N GLU A 22 10.41 15.06 4.05
CA GLU A 22 11.48 14.91 5.05
C GLU A 22 12.11 13.52 4.98
N ASN A 23 11.34 12.52 4.49
CA ASN A 23 11.75 11.14 4.36
C ASN A 23 11.73 10.69 2.89
N TYR A 24 12.63 9.79 2.54
CA TYR A 24 12.69 9.17 1.21
C TYR A 24 11.95 7.83 1.23
N LEU A 25 11.20 7.54 0.15
CA LEU A 25 10.52 6.25 -0.01
C LEU A 25 11.52 5.10 -0.17
N PHE A 26 12.61 5.33 -0.91
CA PHE A 26 13.69 4.36 -1.07
C PHE A 26 14.92 4.86 -0.33
N VAL A 27 15.41 4.03 0.59
CA VAL A 27 16.57 4.35 1.43
C VAL A 27 17.61 3.26 1.22
N GLU A 28 18.84 3.66 0.84
CA GLU A 28 20.01 2.78 0.79
C GLU A 28 20.58 2.69 2.21
N GLU A 29 20.39 1.55 2.82
CA GLU A 29 20.87 1.25 4.16
C GLU A 29 21.01 -0.26 4.32
N ASP A 30 22.12 -0.70 4.89
CA ASP A 30 22.31 -2.11 5.22
C ASP A 30 21.50 -2.45 6.47
N PHE A 31 20.61 -3.41 6.36
CA PHE A 31 19.81 -3.88 7.48
C PHE A 31 19.50 -5.37 7.37
N ILE A 32 19.16 -5.97 8.49
CA ILE A 32 18.71 -7.36 8.55
C ILE A 32 17.18 -7.39 8.44
N GLY A 33 16.67 -8.01 7.38
CA GLY A 33 15.24 -8.19 7.19
C GLY A 33 14.64 -9.13 8.24
N HIS A 34 13.32 -9.14 8.39
CA HIS A 34 12.60 -10.03 9.32
C HIS A 34 12.91 -11.51 9.09
N SER A 35 13.25 -11.90 7.88
CA SER A 35 13.67 -13.28 7.52
C SER A 35 15.14 -13.57 7.82
N GLY A 36 15.91 -12.64 8.42
CA GLY A 36 17.32 -12.80 8.77
C GLY A 36 18.30 -12.58 7.61
N GLY A 37 17.84 -12.23 6.41
CA GLY A 37 18.69 -11.89 5.27
C GLY A 37 19.20 -10.45 5.33
N GLU A 38 20.44 -10.23 4.88
CA GLU A 38 21.01 -8.88 4.68
C GLU A 38 20.34 -8.21 3.47
N LEU A 39 19.88 -7.00 3.68
CA LEU A 39 19.26 -6.15 2.66
C LEU A 39 20.03 -4.82 2.62
N HIS A 40 20.26 -4.29 1.42
CA HIS A 40 21.03 -3.06 1.20
C HIS A 40 20.16 -1.83 0.91
N TRP A 41 18.87 -1.99 0.91
CA TRP A 41 17.90 -0.91 0.72
C TRP A 41 16.55 -1.29 1.29
N LYS A 42 15.79 -0.31 1.70
CA LYS A 42 14.44 -0.49 2.23
C LYS A 42 13.45 0.46 1.57
N ILE A 43 12.17 0.11 1.66
CA ILE A 43 11.05 0.96 1.30
C ILE A 43 10.46 1.49 2.59
N GLU A 44 10.51 2.81 2.76
CA GLU A 44 9.97 3.53 3.92
C GLU A 44 8.59 4.08 3.59
N CYS A 45 7.57 3.26 3.77
CA CYS A 45 6.20 3.65 3.43
C CYS A 45 5.64 4.77 4.32
N ASP A 46 6.29 5.08 5.44
CA ASP A 46 5.99 6.28 6.23
C ASP A 46 6.26 7.60 5.46
N ALA A 47 7.03 7.53 4.37
CA ALA A 47 7.23 8.65 3.46
C ALA A 47 6.02 8.91 2.53
N ILE A 48 5.04 8.01 2.48
CA ILE A 48 3.83 8.14 1.67
C ILE A 48 2.82 9.02 2.43
N PHE A 49 2.42 10.12 1.82
CA PHE A 49 1.42 11.02 2.42
C PHE A 49 0.01 10.42 2.38
N PRO A 50 -0.91 10.86 3.29
CA PRO A 50 -2.28 10.36 3.33
C PRO A 50 -3.03 10.43 2.00
N ASN A 51 -2.85 11.51 1.24
CA ASN A 51 -3.47 11.67 -0.09
C ASN A 51 -2.90 10.69 -1.13
N GLU A 52 -1.65 10.30 -1.00
CA GLU A 52 -1.02 9.32 -1.87
C GLU A 52 -1.53 7.91 -1.59
N TRP A 53 -1.78 7.56 -0.32
CA TRP A 53 -2.46 6.30 0.04
C TRP A 53 -3.83 6.18 -0.62
N LYS A 54 -4.58 7.26 -0.69
CA LYS A 54 -5.87 7.27 -1.40
C LYS A 54 -5.69 7.02 -2.91
N CYS A 55 -4.66 7.61 -3.53
CA CYS A 55 -4.34 7.36 -4.94
C CYS A 55 -3.92 5.90 -5.17
N ILE A 56 -3.09 5.34 -4.27
CA ILE A 56 -2.64 3.94 -4.32
C ILE A 56 -3.85 2.99 -4.21
N ALA A 57 -4.76 3.23 -3.28
CA ALA A 57 -5.99 2.43 -3.16
C ALA A 57 -6.81 2.46 -4.46
N ARG A 58 -6.96 3.64 -5.07
CA ARG A 58 -7.65 3.77 -6.36
C ARG A 58 -6.93 2.99 -7.47
N MET A 59 -5.60 3.05 -7.55
CA MET A 59 -4.82 2.28 -8.52
C MET A 59 -5.05 0.77 -8.36
N ILE A 60 -5.08 0.28 -7.12
CA ILE A 60 -5.41 -1.13 -6.85
C ILE A 60 -6.81 -1.46 -7.39
N MET A 61 -7.79 -0.62 -7.13
CA MET A 61 -9.17 -0.84 -7.56
C MET A 61 -9.37 -0.75 -9.08
N GLU A 62 -8.47 -0.11 -9.83
CA GLU A 62 -8.46 -0.15 -11.29
C GLU A 62 -8.02 -1.51 -11.84
N HIS A 63 -7.31 -2.30 -11.06
CA HIS A 63 -6.86 -3.66 -11.42
C HIS A 63 -7.70 -4.76 -10.78
N GLU A 64 -8.35 -4.50 -9.65
CA GLU A 64 -9.14 -5.49 -8.93
C GLU A 64 -10.61 -5.42 -9.36
N THR A 65 -11.10 -6.54 -9.87
CA THR A 65 -12.49 -6.65 -10.33
C THR A 65 -13.38 -7.45 -9.37
N ARG A 66 -12.79 -8.14 -8.40
CA ARG A 66 -13.54 -8.92 -7.42
C ARG A 66 -14.15 -8.01 -6.37
N PRO A 67 -15.43 -8.18 -6.03
CA PRO A 67 -16.00 -7.53 -4.88
C PRO A 67 -15.36 -8.08 -3.59
N PHE A 68 -15.34 -7.29 -2.53
CA PHE A 68 -14.89 -7.73 -1.21
C PHE A 68 -15.74 -7.06 -0.12
N CYS A 69 -15.98 -7.80 0.96
CA CYS A 69 -16.85 -7.31 2.04
C CYS A 69 -16.15 -6.26 2.92
N ALA A 70 -14.87 -6.41 3.17
CA ALA A 70 -14.05 -5.49 3.94
C ALA A 70 -12.57 -5.64 3.57
N ALA A 71 -11.82 -4.55 3.65
CA ALA A 71 -10.37 -4.54 3.54
C ALA A 71 -9.73 -4.46 4.93
N ILE A 72 -8.74 -5.30 5.17
CA ILE A 72 -8.05 -5.42 6.45
C ILE A 72 -6.57 -5.21 6.22
N GLY A 73 -6.03 -4.11 6.75
CA GLY A 73 -4.60 -3.83 6.67
C GLY A 73 -3.81 -4.58 7.72
N ILE A 74 -2.72 -5.22 7.29
CA ILE A 74 -1.77 -5.83 8.23
C ILE A 74 -1.11 -4.73 9.06
N PRO A 75 -1.15 -4.78 10.38
CA PRO A 75 -0.48 -3.81 11.22
C PRO A 75 1.06 -3.89 11.05
N ARG A 76 1.75 -2.78 11.02
CA ARG A 76 1.26 -1.40 11.01
C ARG A 76 1.16 -0.84 9.59
N GLY A 77 2.00 -1.29 8.66
CA GLY A 77 2.17 -0.73 7.33
C GLY A 77 0.90 -0.70 6.46
N GLY A 78 0.08 -1.76 6.55
CA GLY A 78 -1.12 -1.90 5.73
C GLY A 78 -2.36 -1.16 6.22
N VAL A 79 -2.34 -0.60 7.45
CA VAL A 79 -3.57 -0.05 8.09
C VAL A 79 -4.15 1.12 7.31
N GLU A 80 -3.32 2.06 6.88
CA GLU A 80 -3.78 3.24 6.15
C GLU A 80 -4.32 2.87 4.75
N LEU A 81 -3.65 1.94 4.08
CA LEU A 81 -4.14 1.38 2.83
C LEU A 81 -5.52 0.71 3.01
N GLY A 82 -5.65 -0.14 4.04
CA GLY A 82 -6.91 -0.82 4.36
C GLY A 82 -8.06 0.15 4.62
N ARG A 83 -7.78 1.26 5.31
CA ARG A 83 -8.75 2.32 5.55
C ARG A 83 -9.29 2.90 4.24
N HIS A 84 -8.45 3.20 3.27
CA HIS A 84 -8.86 3.73 1.97
C HIS A 84 -9.53 2.68 1.09
N LEU A 85 -9.07 1.44 1.11
CA LEU A 85 -9.72 0.35 0.35
C LEU A 85 -11.13 0.05 0.87
N ASN A 86 -11.40 0.24 2.16
CA ASN A 86 -12.74 0.08 2.72
C ASN A 86 -13.79 1.06 2.15
N GLU A 87 -13.38 2.16 1.51
CA GLU A 87 -14.30 3.03 0.77
C GLU A 87 -14.95 2.31 -0.42
N TYR A 88 -14.37 1.20 -0.91
CA TYR A 88 -14.84 0.38 -2.02
C TYR A 88 -15.47 -0.94 -1.57
N ALA A 89 -15.46 -1.25 -0.28
CA ALA A 89 -16.00 -2.50 0.24
C ALA A 89 -17.53 -2.56 0.10
N THR A 90 -18.04 -3.77 -0.18
CA THR A 90 -19.48 -3.99 -0.34
C THR A 90 -20.21 -4.07 0.99
N GLY A 91 -19.52 -4.43 2.07
CA GLY A 91 -20.12 -4.75 3.38
C GLY A 91 -20.88 -6.07 3.43
N ASN A 92 -20.89 -6.85 2.35
CA ASN A 92 -21.62 -8.13 2.27
C ASN A 92 -20.75 -9.28 2.80
N HIS A 93 -20.70 -9.42 4.12
CA HIS A 93 -19.86 -10.42 4.80
C HIS A 93 -20.29 -11.87 4.59
N ASP A 94 -21.49 -12.11 4.08
CA ASP A 94 -22.01 -13.46 3.84
C ASP A 94 -21.58 -14.04 2.49
N GLU A 95 -21.36 -13.19 1.50
CA GLU A 95 -21.10 -13.62 0.13
C GLU A 95 -19.72 -13.22 -0.39
N ASP A 96 -19.23 -12.03 0.00
CA ASP A 96 -18.00 -11.51 -0.56
C ASP A 96 -16.77 -11.87 0.30
N PRO A 97 -15.61 -12.10 -0.32
CA PRO A 97 -14.37 -12.39 0.38
C PRO A 97 -13.85 -11.15 1.14
N TYR A 98 -12.91 -11.38 2.06
CA TYR A 98 -12.12 -10.30 2.65
C TYR A 98 -10.92 -9.96 1.78
N LEU A 99 -10.53 -8.69 1.76
CA LEU A 99 -9.29 -8.23 1.17
C LEU A 99 -8.28 -7.96 2.30
N ILE A 100 -7.16 -8.67 2.30
CA ILE A 100 -6.03 -8.41 3.21
C ILE A 100 -5.01 -7.55 2.45
N CYS A 101 -4.53 -6.48 3.05
CA CYS A 101 -3.57 -5.61 2.39
C CYS A 101 -2.40 -5.20 3.28
N ASP A 102 -1.27 -4.95 2.63
CA ASP A 102 -0.05 -4.48 3.27
C ASP A 102 0.71 -3.51 2.35
N ASP A 103 1.68 -2.82 2.91
CA ASP A 103 2.55 -1.90 2.17
C ASP A 103 3.67 -2.63 1.42
N VAL A 104 4.39 -3.53 2.09
CA VAL A 104 5.56 -4.24 1.54
C VAL A 104 5.50 -5.73 1.84
N LEU A 105 5.61 -6.53 0.79
CA LEU A 105 5.78 -7.98 0.90
C LEU A 105 7.24 -8.34 0.66
N THR A 106 7.84 -9.04 1.63
CA THR A 106 9.19 -9.64 1.48
C THR A 106 9.06 -11.11 1.11
N THR A 107 8.54 -11.94 2.02
CA THR A 107 8.36 -13.39 1.82
C THR A 107 6.89 -13.81 1.72
N GLY A 108 5.96 -12.97 2.19
CA GLY A 108 4.53 -13.27 2.30
C GLY A 108 4.12 -13.98 3.60
N GLY A 109 5.08 -14.35 4.45
CA GLY A 109 4.78 -14.99 5.74
C GLY A 109 3.87 -14.15 6.64
N SER A 110 4.03 -12.83 6.64
CA SER A 110 3.16 -11.92 7.40
C SER A 110 1.69 -11.98 6.96
N PHE A 111 1.42 -12.22 5.69
CA PHE A 111 0.05 -12.38 5.19
C PHE A 111 -0.60 -13.66 5.70
N GLU A 112 0.14 -14.78 5.68
CA GLU A 112 -0.36 -16.08 6.16
C GLU A 112 -0.58 -16.05 7.67
N GLU A 113 0.41 -15.60 8.44
CA GLU A 113 0.31 -15.45 9.90
C GLU A 113 -0.85 -14.53 10.30
N PHE A 114 -1.00 -13.40 9.61
CA PHE A 114 -2.09 -12.48 9.88
C PHE A 114 -3.45 -13.09 9.57
N ALA A 115 -3.61 -13.77 8.43
CA ALA A 115 -4.86 -14.43 8.07
C ALA A 115 -5.24 -15.50 9.08
N ASP A 116 -4.29 -16.33 9.48
CA ASP A 116 -4.49 -17.38 10.48
C ASP A 116 -4.87 -16.82 11.85
N GLU A 117 -4.22 -15.75 12.28
CA GLU A 117 -4.53 -15.11 13.55
C GLU A 117 -5.85 -14.36 13.51
N TYR A 118 -6.11 -13.57 12.48
CA TYR A 118 -7.31 -12.73 12.36
C TYR A 118 -8.57 -13.58 12.24
N PHE A 119 -8.52 -14.64 11.44
CA PHE A 119 -9.69 -15.47 11.18
C PHE A 119 -9.82 -16.69 12.12
N ARG A 120 -8.77 -17.07 12.83
CA ARG A 120 -8.68 -18.20 13.82
C ARG A 120 -9.67 -19.35 13.62
N ASN A 121 -10.92 -19.15 14.08
CA ASN A 121 -11.99 -20.17 14.06
C ASN A 121 -12.96 -20.00 12.88
N ARG A 122 -12.73 -19.02 12.02
CA ARG A 122 -13.50 -18.78 10.80
C ARG A 122 -12.64 -19.13 9.60
N LYS A 123 -13.27 -19.60 8.54
CA LYS A 123 -12.58 -19.88 7.27
C LYS A 123 -13.26 -19.09 6.14
N PRO A 124 -13.30 -17.76 6.20
CA PRO A 124 -13.85 -16.99 5.12
C PRO A 124 -12.94 -17.08 3.89
N ASN A 125 -13.49 -16.80 2.72
CA ASN A 125 -12.68 -16.55 1.55
C ASN A 125 -11.97 -15.21 1.71
N TYR A 126 -10.71 -15.16 1.30
CA TYR A 126 -9.93 -13.91 1.28
C TYR A 126 -8.91 -13.93 0.14
N PHE A 127 -8.43 -12.77 -0.22
CA PHE A 127 -7.33 -12.56 -1.15
C PHE A 127 -6.51 -11.37 -0.68
N GLY A 128 -5.29 -11.23 -1.24
CA GLY A 128 -4.34 -10.23 -0.79
C GLY A 128 -3.99 -9.20 -1.85
N TRP A 129 -3.69 -7.99 -1.40
CA TRP A 129 -3.03 -6.94 -2.17
C TRP A 129 -1.87 -6.34 -1.39
N VAL A 130 -0.76 -6.15 -2.06
CA VAL A 130 0.40 -5.43 -1.52
C VAL A 130 0.81 -4.31 -2.47
N VAL A 131 1.31 -3.20 -1.91
CA VAL A 131 1.78 -2.10 -2.75
C VAL A 131 3.10 -2.47 -3.41
N PHE A 132 4.09 -2.88 -2.63
CA PHE A 132 5.42 -3.25 -3.12
C PHE A 132 5.74 -4.71 -2.78
N ALA A 133 5.98 -5.54 -3.80
CA ALA A 133 6.46 -6.90 -3.59
C ALA A 133 7.96 -6.99 -3.94
N ARG A 134 8.80 -7.35 -2.96
CA ARG A 134 10.24 -7.59 -3.16
C ARG A 134 10.49 -8.93 -3.85
N ASN A 135 9.70 -9.95 -3.48
CA ASN A 135 9.75 -11.29 -4.07
C ASN A 135 8.42 -11.59 -4.76
N LYS A 136 8.38 -12.68 -5.52
CA LYS A 136 7.13 -13.14 -6.13
C LYS A 136 6.12 -13.44 -5.02
N PRO A 137 4.93 -12.80 -5.03
CA PRO A 137 3.89 -13.12 -4.07
C PRO A 137 3.33 -14.53 -4.28
N GLN A 138 2.68 -15.08 -3.26
CA GLN A 138 1.83 -16.26 -3.38
C GLN A 138 0.66 -16.00 -4.34
N ASP A 139 0.10 -17.05 -4.93
CA ASP A 139 -0.92 -16.93 -6.00
C ASP A 139 -2.21 -16.20 -5.58
N TRP A 140 -2.47 -16.12 -4.27
CA TRP A 140 -3.63 -15.41 -3.74
C TRP A 140 -3.36 -13.94 -3.39
N ILE A 141 -2.12 -13.46 -3.55
CA ILE A 141 -1.69 -12.08 -3.28
C ILE A 141 -1.29 -11.41 -4.58
N ASN A 142 -1.90 -10.26 -4.86
CA ASN A 142 -1.54 -9.41 -5.97
C ASN A 142 -0.61 -8.28 -5.51
N ALA A 143 0.29 -7.86 -6.38
CA ALA A 143 1.17 -6.72 -6.11
C ALA A 143 0.90 -5.58 -7.11
N LEU A 144 0.81 -4.35 -6.60
CA LEU A 144 0.71 -3.18 -7.45
C LEU A 144 2.04 -2.91 -8.16
N PHE A 145 3.14 -3.00 -7.41
CA PHE A 145 4.48 -2.84 -7.94
C PHE A 145 5.34 -4.05 -7.58
N GLN A 146 5.75 -4.77 -8.61
CA GLN A 146 6.69 -5.88 -8.46
C GLN A 146 8.12 -5.35 -8.61
N MET A 147 8.94 -5.53 -7.57
CA MET A 147 10.35 -5.23 -7.63
C MET A 147 11.09 -6.33 -8.41
N PRO A 148 12.19 -5.99 -9.12
CA PRO A 148 13.01 -7.02 -9.75
C PRO A 148 13.55 -7.99 -8.70
N TYR A 149 13.34 -9.27 -8.90
CA TYR A 149 13.96 -10.33 -8.10
C TYR A 149 14.90 -11.16 -8.98
N LYS A 150 16.00 -11.59 -8.39
CA LYS A 150 17.01 -12.38 -9.07
C LYS A 150 16.74 -13.87 -8.91
#